data_75b039b49d39ea650291bacadba6d89a
#
_entry.id   75b039b49d39ea650291bacadba6d89a
#
_cell.length_a   1.000
_cell.length_b   1.000
_cell.length_c   1.000
_cell.angle_alpha   90.00
_cell.angle_beta   90.00
_cell.angle_gamma   90.00
#
_symmetry.space_group_name_H-M   'P 1'
#
loop_
_entity.id
_entity.type
_entity.pdbx_description
1 polymer ?
#
loop_
_entity_poly.entity_id
_entity_poly.type
_entity_poly.pdbx_seq_one_letter_code
_entity_poly.pdbx_strand_id
1 'polypeptide(L)'
;MARNPADPGPAGIARHGRGATLDPANRFRRDTREAVDDGWAPPPPEPGTEPSRQVRTTVAVQLARTIIARNDSPDIPFTQSINPYQGCEHGCIYCYARPSHAYLDLSPGLAFETKLFAKPDAAKLLRAELAKPGYACDPIAL
;
A
#
# COMPACT_ATOMS: atom_id res chain seq x y z
N MET A 1 7.08 28.36 -16.29
CA MET A 1 7.89 27.87 -15.16
C MET A 1 7.39 26.46 -14.83
N ALA A 2 8.18 25.44 -15.13
CA ALA A 2 7.80 24.07 -14.84
C ALA A 2 7.89 23.84 -13.32
N ARG A 3 6.79 23.35 -12.70
CA ARG A 3 6.78 22.95 -11.28
C ARG A 3 7.77 21.80 -11.07
N ASN A 4 8.53 21.91 -10.00
CA ASN A 4 9.40 20.84 -9.53
C ASN A 4 8.54 19.63 -9.17
N PRO A 5 8.80 18.41 -9.70
CA PRO A 5 8.03 17.20 -9.38
C PRO A 5 8.07 16.78 -7.90
N ALA A 6 8.87 17.47 -7.08
CA ALA A 6 8.92 17.29 -5.62
C ALA A 6 8.06 18.29 -4.85
N ASP A 7 7.30 19.16 -5.52
CA ASP A 7 6.40 20.08 -4.84
C ASP A 7 5.18 19.29 -4.34
N PRO A 8 5.01 19.07 -3.03
CA PRO A 8 3.77 18.53 -2.51
C PRO A 8 2.69 19.55 -2.86
N GLY A 9 1.76 19.18 -3.71
CA GLY A 9 0.59 19.99 -4.01
C GLY A 9 -0.05 20.56 -2.75
N PRO A 10 -1.02 21.47 -2.86
CA PRO A 10 -1.56 22.22 -1.72
C PRO A 10 -1.79 21.27 -0.57
N ALA A 11 -1.16 21.58 0.58
CA ALA A 11 -1.06 20.72 1.75
C ALA A 11 -2.43 20.11 2.03
N GLY A 12 -2.59 18.85 1.63
CA GLY A 12 -3.81 18.13 1.86
C GLY A 12 -4.09 18.18 3.35
N ILE A 13 -5.33 18.47 3.72
CA ILE A 13 -5.79 18.51 5.12
C ILE A 13 -5.19 17.29 5.81
N ALA A 14 -4.36 17.53 6.82
CA ALA A 14 -3.71 16.47 7.60
C ALA A 14 -4.79 15.53 8.13
N ARG A 15 -4.79 14.29 7.66
CA ARG A 15 -5.79 13.31 8.08
C ARG A 15 -5.27 12.65 9.34
N HIS A 16 -5.78 13.08 10.48
CA HIS A 16 -5.48 12.42 11.74
C HIS A 16 -6.11 11.03 11.79
N GLY A 17 -5.31 10.01 12.02
CA GLY A 17 -5.85 8.67 12.17
C GLY A 17 -4.82 7.60 12.44
N ARG A 18 -3.69 7.62 11.72
CA ARG A 18 -2.64 6.61 11.81
C ARG A 18 -1.28 7.27 11.60
N GLY A 19 -0.23 6.52 11.34
CA GLY A 19 1.10 7.08 11.22
C GLY A 19 1.31 8.00 10.01
N ALA A 20 0.70 7.69 8.88
CA ALA A 20 0.82 8.53 7.70
C ALA A 20 -0.21 9.66 7.70
N THR A 21 0.27 10.88 7.66
CA THR A 21 -0.56 12.09 7.52
C THR A 21 -0.68 12.54 6.07
N LEU A 22 0.17 12.01 5.19
CA LEU A 22 0.24 12.36 3.78
C LEU A 22 -0.10 11.15 2.90
N ASP A 23 -0.64 11.43 1.73
CA ASP A 23 -0.92 10.44 0.70
C ASP A 23 -0.20 10.85 -0.60
N PRO A 24 1.16 10.73 -0.64
CA PRO A 24 1.94 11.17 -1.77
C PRO A 24 1.57 10.36 -3.03
N ALA A 25 1.69 11.01 -4.18
CA ALA A 25 1.46 10.34 -5.45
C ALA A 25 2.39 9.13 -5.63
N ASN A 26 1.90 8.11 -6.32
CA ASN A 26 2.70 6.95 -6.65
C ASN A 26 3.87 7.35 -7.58
N ARG A 27 5.10 7.00 -7.18
CA ARG A 27 6.34 7.32 -7.93
C ARG A 27 6.41 6.71 -9.33
N PHE A 28 5.64 5.66 -9.60
CA PHE A 28 5.60 5.01 -10.92
C PHE A 28 4.53 5.60 -11.84
N ARG A 29 3.64 6.45 -11.30
CA ARG A 29 2.60 7.10 -12.10
C ARG A 29 3.21 8.23 -12.92
N ARG A 30 2.99 8.19 -14.23
CA ARG A 30 3.42 9.25 -15.16
C ARG A 30 2.42 10.38 -15.26
N ASP A 31 1.17 10.12 -14.91
CA ASP A 31 0.07 11.06 -14.99
C ASP A 31 -0.04 11.88 -13.71
N THR A 32 -0.19 13.18 -13.85
CA THR A 32 -0.49 14.09 -12.75
C THR A 32 -1.99 14.35 -12.77
N ARG A 33 -2.68 14.08 -11.66
CA ARG A 33 -4.08 14.44 -11.49
C ARG A 33 -4.15 15.74 -10.70
N GLU A 34 -4.67 16.77 -11.33
CA GLU A 34 -5.01 18.02 -10.65
C GLU A 34 -6.50 17.98 -10.29
N ALA A 35 -6.81 18.38 -9.06
CA ALA A 35 -8.20 18.62 -8.69
C ALA A 35 -8.61 19.95 -9.32
N VAL A 36 -9.50 19.88 -10.28
CA VAL A 36 -10.11 21.06 -10.91
C VAL A 36 -11.47 21.25 -10.26
N ASP A 37 -11.72 22.42 -9.71
CA ASP A 37 -13.06 22.81 -9.27
C ASP A 37 -13.89 23.15 -10.51
N ASP A 38 -14.83 22.29 -10.83
CA ASP A 38 -15.77 22.48 -11.95
C ASP A 38 -17.06 23.21 -11.52
N GLY A 39 -17.09 23.72 -10.29
CA GLY A 39 -18.24 24.42 -9.72
C GLY A 39 -19.32 23.50 -9.14
N TRP A 40 -19.14 22.17 -9.18
CA TRP A 40 -20.05 21.18 -8.60
C TRP A 40 -19.56 20.64 -7.24
N ALA A 41 -18.41 21.13 -6.77
CA ALA A 41 -17.91 20.73 -5.47
C ALA A 41 -18.89 21.17 -4.36
N PRO A 42 -19.18 20.31 -3.37
CA PRO A 42 -19.99 20.73 -2.24
C PRO A 42 -19.27 21.85 -1.49
N PRO A 43 -20.01 22.82 -0.92
CA PRO A 43 -19.41 23.92 -0.19
C PRO A 43 -18.48 23.40 0.91
N PRO A 44 -17.39 24.13 1.20
CA PRO A 44 -16.49 23.74 2.28
C PRO A 44 -17.27 23.62 3.59
N PRO A 45 -16.92 22.64 4.47
CA PRO A 45 -17.58 22.52 5.76
C PRO A 45 -17.40 23.81 6.55
N GLU A 46 -18.44 24.20 7.30
CA GLU A 46 -18.45 25.38 8.17
C GLU A 46 -17.23 25.38 9.09
N PRO A 47 -16.62 26.57 9.35
CA PRO A 47 -15.52 26.69 10.30
C PRO A 47 -15.94 26.18 11.68
N GLY A 48 -15.24 25.17 12.20
CA GLY A 48 -15.53 24.54 13.50
C GLY A 48 -16.24 23.20 13.42
N THR A 49 -16.71 22.77 12.24
CA THR A 49 -17.16 21.40 12.02
C THR A 49 -15.99 20.58 11.47
N GLU A 50 -15.02 20.27 12.33
CA GLU A 50 -14.03 19.24 12.02
C GLU A 50 -14.76 17.89 11.95
N PRO A 51 -15.07 17.36 10.76
CA PRO A 51 -15.48 15.97 10.70
C PRO A 51 -14.26 15.18 11.11
N SER A 52 -14.32 14.56 12.27
CA SER A 52 -13.44 13.45 12.62
C SER A 52 -13.57 12.42 11.48
N ARG A 53 -12.83 12.60 10.42
CA ARG A 53 -12.79 11.68 9.30
C ARG A 53 -12.02 10.45 9.78
N GLN A 54 -12.74 9.56 10.45
CA GLN A 54 -12.25 8.21 10.64
C GLN A 54 -11.93 7.65 9.25
N VAL A 55 -10.65 7.48 9.01
CA VAL A 55 -10.17 6.89 7.75
C VAL A 55 -10.52 5.41 7.80
N ARG A 56 -11.53 5.02 7.03
CA ARG A 56 -11.98 3.62 6.96
C ARG A 56 -10.95 2.77 6.24
N THR A 57 -10.67 1.60 6.81
CA THR A 57 -9.90 0.56 6.14
C THR A 57 -10.82 -0.25 5.23
N THR A 58 -10.31 -0.55 4.06
CA THR A 58 -10.93 -1.49 3.12
C THR A 58 -9.97 -2.66 2.90
N VAL A 59 -10.53 -3.87 2.83
CA VAL A 59 -9.76 -5.08 2.49
C VAL A 59 -10.30 -5.61 1.17
N ALA A 60 -9.43 -5.62 0.15
CA ALA A 60 -9.76 -6.19 -1.15
C ALA A 60 -9.14 -7.58 -1.31
N VAL A 61 -9.80 -8.44 -2.06
CA VAL A 61 -9.26 -9.75 -2.43
C VAL A 61 -8.26 -9.57 -3.56
N GLN A 62 -7.05 -10.11 -3.36
CA GLN A 62 -6.02 -10.18 -4.37
C GLN A 62 -5.84 -11.64 -4.82
N LEU A 63 -6.11 -11.90 -6.08
CA LEU A 63 -5.85 -13.21 -6.67
C LEU A 63 -4.35 -13.36 -6.94
N ALA A 64 -3.79 -14.48 -6.51
CA ALA A 64 -2.39 -14.83 -6.74
C ALA A 64 -2.28 -16.17 -7.48
N ARG A 65 -1.25 -16.33 -8.30
CA ARG A 65 -0.93 -17.61 -8.96
C ARG A 65 0.06 -18.42 -8.13
N THR A 66 0.91 -17.73 -7.39
CA THR A 66 1.94 -18.29 -6.51
C THR A 66 1.92 -17.52 -5.21
N ILE A 67 2.37 -18.14 -4.12
CA ILE A 67 2.42 -17.47 -2.82
C ILE A 67 3.85 -17.35 -2.29
N ILE A 68 4.77 -18.22 -2.71
CA ILE A 68 6.17 -18.14 -2.34
C ILE A 68 6.85 -17.11 -3.26
N ALA A 69 7.30 -16.01 -2.68
CA ALA A 69 8.19 -15.06 -3.33
C ALA A 69 9.63 -15.49 -3.10
N ARG A 70 10.46 -15.37 -4.13
CA ARG A 70 11.90 -15.66 -4.07
C ARG A 70 12.69 -14.37 -4.06
N ASN A 71 13.79 -14.38 -3.34
CA ASN A 71 14.70 -13.27 -3.20
C ASN A 71 16.14 -13.78 -3.27
N ASP A 72 16.97 -13.10 -3.99
CA ASP A 72 18.40 -13.38 -4.18
C ASP A 72 19.31 -12.25 -3.67
N SER A 73 18.74 -11.30 -2.92
CA SER A 73 19.52 -10.20 -2.32
C SER A 73 20.48 -10.74 -1.27
N PRO A 74 21.75 -10.37 -1.31
CA PRO A 74 22.74 -10.78 -0.31
C PRO A 74 22.50 -10.17 1.07
N ASP A 75 21.69 -9.11 1.15
CA ASP A 75 21.40 -8.38 2.40
C ASP A 75 20.32 -9.03 3.26
N ILE A 76 19.63 -10.06 2.72
CA ILE A 76 18.52 -10.72 3.40
C ILE A 76 18.86 -12.19 3.63
N PRO A 77 18.77 -12.69 4.88
CA PRO A 77 19.22 -14.04 5.23
C PRO A 77 18.27 -15.18 4.80
N PHE A 78 17.24 -14.90 4.01
CA PHE A 78 16.30 -15.87 3.49
C PHE A 78 16.05 -15.69 2.01
N THR A 79 15.88 -16.81 1.31
CA THR A 79 15.64 -16.83 -0.14
C THR A 79 14.17 -16.91 -0.49
N GLN A 80 13.32 -17.29 0.46
CA GLN A 80 11.90 -17.49 0.28
C GLN A 80 11.09 -16.74 1.33
N SER A 81 9.98 -16.14 0.88
CA SER A 81 9.03 -15.50 1.79
C SER A 81 7.60 -15.71 1.31
N ILE A 82 6.66 -15.65 2.22
CA ILE A 82 5.23 -15.61 1.92
C ILE A 82 4.61 -14.38 2.54
N ASN A 83 3.71 -13.75 1.78
CA ASN A 83 2.97 -12.61 2.26
C ASN A 83 1.50 -12.74 1.85
N PRO A 84 0.64 -13.29 2.72
CA PRO A 84 -0.79 -13.47 2.45
C PRO A 84 -1.57 -12.15 2.49
N TYR A 85 -0.96 -11.09 3.00
CA TYR A 85 -1.58 -9.76 3.07
C TYR A 85 -0.65 -8.70 2.50
N GLN A 86 -1.22 -7.59 2.04
CA GLN A 86 -0.48 -6.38 1.68
C GLN A 86 -1.16 -5.16 2.31
N GLY A 87 -0.34 -4.22 2.78
CA GLY A 87 -0.78 -3.10 3.61
C GLY A 87 -0.87 -3.47 5.09
N CYS A 88 -0.90 -2.48 5.96
CA CYS A 88 -0.89 -2.69 7.41
C CYS A 88 -1.49 -1.50 8.13
N GLU A 89 -2.44 -1.75 9.03
CA GLU A 89 -3.12 -0.73 9.83
C GLU A 89 -2.27 -0.14 10.98
N HIS A 90 -1.13 -0.75 11.32
CA HIS A 90 -0.27 -0.27 12.41
C HIS A 90 0.27 1.15 12.19
N GLY A 91 0.36 1.60 10.93
CA GLY A 91 0.71 2.96 10.62
C GLY A 91 2.16 3.37 10.94
N CYS A 92 3.09 2.43 11.11
CA CYS A 92 4.49 2.76 11.35
C CYS A 92 5.05 3.61 10.20
N ILE A 93 5.50 4.83 10.50
CA ILE A 93 6.02 5.76 9.50
C ILE A 93 7.31 5.26 8.84
N TYR A 94 8.08 4.45 9.54
CA TYR A 94 9.37 3.87 9.11
C TYR A 94 9.22 2.46 8.49
N CYS A 95 8.01 2.02 8.17
CA CYS A 95 7.78 0.68 7.66
C CYS A 95 8.41 0.49 6.26
N TYR A 96 9.32 -0.47 6.14
CA TYR A 96 10.01 -0.81 4.88
C TYR A 96 9.05 -1.37 3.81
N ALA A 97 7.89 -1.90 4.20
CA ALA A 97 6.94 -2.49 3.27
C ALA A 97 6.06 -1.45 2.53
N ARG A 98 6.05 -0.18 2.96
CA ARG A 98 5.24 0.88 2.35
C ARG A 98 5.44 1.01 0.84
N PRO A 99 6.66 0.95 0.28
CA PRO A 99 6.88 1.05 -1.16
C PRO A 99 6.18 -0.04 -1.98
N SER A 100 5.80 -1.17 -1.36
CA SER A 100 5.09 -2.27 -2.05
C SER A 100 3.74 -1.84 -2.62
N HIS A 101 3.06 -0.86 -2.03
CA HIS A 101 1.80 -0.31 -2.52
C HIS A 101 1.95 0.43 -3.85
N ALA A 102 3.13 0.96 -4.13
CA ALA A 102 3.40 1.61 -5.41
C ALA A 102 3.27 0.65 -6.61
N TYR A 103 3.54 -0.65 -6.42
CA TYR A 103 3.32 -1.66 -7.46
C TYR A 103 1.85 -1.96 -7.73
N LEU A 104 0.96 -1.54 -6.83
CA LEU A 104 -0.50 -1.64 -6.97
C LEU A 104 -1.13 -0.33 -7.46
N ASP A 105 -0.32 0.60 -7.95
CA ASP A 105 -0.72 1.97 -8.32
C ASP A 105 -1.36 2.75 -7.15
N LEU A 106 -0.95 2.44 -5.94
CA LEU A 106 -1.42 3.10 -4.72
C LEU A 106 -0.29 3.91 -4.06
N SER A 107 -0.70 4.90 -3.26
CA SER A 107 0.25 5.67 -2.46
C SER A 107 0.91 4.81 -1.36
N PRO A 108 2.22 4.97 -1.12
CA PRO A 108 2.89 4.36 0.01
C PRO A 108 2.56 5.04 1.36
N GLY A 109 1.85 6.15 1.33
CA GLY A 109 1.40 6.90 2.49
C GLY A 109 0.15 6.31 3.14
N LEU A 110 -0.90 7.11 3.20
CA LEU A 110 -2.17 6.73 3.85
C LEU A 110 -2.85 5.53 3.19
N ALA A 111 -2.71 5.37 1.86
CA ALA A 111 -3.30 4.23 1.17
C ALA A 111 -2.71 2.89 1.65
N PHE A 112 -1.43 2.84 2.06
CA PHE A 112 -0.81 1.66 2.65
C PHE A 112 -1.51 1.20 3.94
N GLU A 113 -2.07 2.14 4.70
CA GLU A 113 -2.71 1.88 5.99
C GLU A 113 -4.21 1.62 5.88
N THR A 114 -4.82 1.99 4.77
CA THR A 114 -6.29 2.01 4.62
C THR A 114 -6.83 1.15 3.50
N LYS A 115 -5.98 0.77 2.54
CA LYS A 115 -6.34 -0.09 1.42
C LYS A 115 -5.53 -1.38 1.51
N LEU A 116 -6.05 -2.34 2.25
CA LEU A 116 -5.39 -3.62 2.47
C LEU A 116 -5.83 -4.63 1.41
N PHE A 117 -4.97 -5.60 1.18
CA PHE A 117 -5.25 -6.72 0.30
C PHE A 117 -5.04 -8.04 1.04
N ALA A 118 -5.91 -9.00 0.78
CA ALA A 118 -5.81 -10.35 1.31
C ALA A 118 -5.81 -11.37 0.17
N LYS A 119 -5.01 -12.42 0.31
CA LYS A 119 -4.94 -13.56 -0.61
C LYS A 119 -5.58 -14.77 0.06
N PRO A 120 -6.91 -14.97 -0.06
CA PRO A 120 -7.63 -16.02 0.66
C PRO A 120 -7.15 -17.43 0.30
N ASP A 121 -6.66 -17.62 -0.93
CA ASP A 121 -6.12 -18.90 -1.39
C ASP A 121 -4.66 -19.17 -0.96
N ALA A 122 -4.06 -18.33 -0.13
CA ALA A 122 -2.64 -18.44 0.25
C ALA A 122 -2.27 -19.85 0.77
N ALA A 123 -3.05 -20.42 1.67
CA ALA A 123 -2.79 -21.76 2.22
C ALA A 123 -2.89 -22.86 1.15
N LYS A 124 -3.85 -22.75 0.22
CA LYS A 124 -4.01 -23.70 -0.89
C LYS A 124 -2.83 -23.63 -1.85
N LEU A 125 -2.43 -22.42 -2.21
CA LEU A 125 -1.28 -22.17 -3.08
C LEU A 125 0.01 -22.68 -2.44
N LEU A 126 0.22 -22.37 -1.17
CA LEU A 126 1.40 -22.84 -0.43
C LEU A 126 1.49 -24.37 -0.45
N ARG A 127 0.40 -25.07 -0.11
CA ARG A 127 0.37 -26.54 -0.17
C ARG A 127 0.71 -27.07 -1.56
N ALA A 128 0.19 -26.47 -2.60
CA ALA A 128 0.47 -26.87 -3.98
C ALA A 128 1.94 -26.62 -4.38
N GLU A 129 2.53 -25.53 -3.91
CA GLU A 129 3.93 -25.21 -4.20
C GLU A 129 4.90 -26.12 -3.46
N LEU A 130 4.63 -26.41 -2.18
CA LEU A 130 5.45 -27.33 -1.37
C LEU A 130 5.37 -28.78 -1.88
N ALA A 131 4.27 -29.16 -2.51
CA ALA A 131 4.08 -30.51 -3.05
C ALA A 131 4.76 -30.73 -4.42
N LYS A 132 5.37 -29.71 -5.00
CA LYS A 132 6.03 -29.85 -6.31
C LYS A 132 7.25 -30.77 -6.21
N PRO A 133 7.44 -31.69 -7.17
CA PRO A 133 8.67 -32.47 -7.26
C PRO A 133 9.90 -31.55 -7.33
N GLY A 134 10.91 -31.84 -6.53
CA GLY A 134 12.15 -31.05 -6.49
C GLY A 134 12.05 -29.73 -5.73
N TYR A 135 10.98 -29.50 -4.95
CA TYR A 135 10.94 -28.37 -4.04
C TYR A 135 12.05 -28.46 -2.98
N ALA A 136 12.90 -27.44 -2.92
CA ALA A 136 13.92 -27.35 -1.87
C ALA A 136 13.30 -26.75 -0.61
N CYS A 137 13.42 -27.46 0.52
CA CYS A 137 12.91 -27.04 1.81
C CYS A 137 13.83 -26.01 2.47
N ASP A 138 13.96 -24.83 1.90
CA ASP A 138 14.65 -23.71 2.51
C ASP A 138 13.75 -22.99 3.52
N PRO A 139 14.33 -22.26 4.49
CA PRO A 139 13.54 -21.44 5.40
C PRO A 139 12.66 -20.45 4.66
N ILE A 140 11.40 -20.34 5.08
CA ILE A 140 10.43 -19.39 4.54
C ILE A 140 10.16 -18.32 5.59
N ALA A 141 10.41 -17.07 5.24
CA ALA A 141 10.03 -15.92 6.07
C ALA A 141 8.54 -15.58 5.90
N LEU A 142 7.93 -15.11 6.99
CA LEU A 142 6.55 -14.63 7.07
C LEU A 142 6.53 -13.15 7.46
#